data_9ef8f57c0729fb63bf036483f387bd88
#
_entry.id   9ef8f57c0729fb63bf036483f387bd88
#
_cell.length_a   1.000
_cell.length_b   1.000
_cell.length_c   1.000
_cell.angle_alpha   90.00
_cell.angle_beta   90.00
_cell.angle_gamma   90.00
#
_symmetry.space_group_name_H-M   'P 1'
#
loop_
_entity.id
_entity.type
_entity.pdbx_description
1 polymer ?
#
loop_
_entity_poly.entity_id
_entity_poly.type
_entity_poly.pdbx_seq_one_letter_code
_entity_poly.pdbx_strand_id
1 'polypeptide(L)'
;MQELGMRIAVGQFNELTDEKLRYAAQIGVAGIQLNTPVIPGETHWEERDLSDLVKRCRQYGLVLEAIENVPVHFYHKAMLGLAGRDEQIEHYRTTLRNMGRAGIPILGFHFIPNSVWRTERLAPGRGGAGCTKFDMTVIEARSTPEQWREFLPTSLGRQEAMPLYGEGDAIITTEQMWDNYSYFIKAVLPVAEEAGVKMALHPDDPPVPMLGGVARIFGSPAGFKRAWELNPTSPAWGLDLCLGCCSEMPGGAKNVREMIEFFGPKGKIFYVHFRDVQRRRWTPLTAVGALDARARCAHAAHGRRSPRCEVRE
;
A
#
# COMPACT_ATOMS: atom_id res chain seq x y z
N MET A 1 14.64 19.33 21.37
CA MET A 1 14.29 17.92 21.13
C MET A 1 14.89 17.55 19.78
N GLN A 2 15.79 16.57 19.73
CA GLN A 2 16.26 16.04 18.45
C GLN A 2 15.02 15.48 17.70
N GLU A 3 14.79 15.96 16.49
CA GLU A 3 13.76 15.35 15.62
C GLU A 3 14.12 13.87 15.45
N LEU A 4 13.30 13.00 16.01
CA LEU A 4 13.38 11.58 15.70
C LEU A 4 13.07 11.45 14.22
N GLY A 5 13.98 10.88 13.43
CA GLY A 5 13.85 10.77 11.97
C GLY A 5 12.68 9.91 11.50
N MET A 6 12.03 9.14 12.38
CA MET A 6 10.79 8.38 12.16
C MET A 6 9.85 8.53 13.35
N ARG A 7 8.55 8.61 13.06
CA ARG A 7 7.46 8.62 14.04
C ARG A 7 6.62 7.36 13.89
N ILE A 8 6.00 6.94 14.99
CA ILE A 8 5.07 5.82 14.98
C ILE A 8 3.67 6.38 14.73
N ALA A 9 2.99 5.85 13.72
CA ALA A 9 1.57 6.06 13.47
C ALA A 9 0.83 4.73 13.55
N VAL A 10 -0.44 4.77 13.94
CA VAL A 10 -1.32 3.61 13.90
C VAL A 10 -2.35 3.77 12.78
N GLY A 11 -2.66 2.70 12.11
CA GLY A 11 -3.58 2.61 10.99
C GLY A 11 -3.71 1.12 10.62
N GLN A 12 -4.24 0.84 9.61
CA GLN A 12 -4.98 1.40 8.51
C GLN A 12 -6.49 1.48 8.84
N PHE A 13 -6.95 2.62 9.27
CA PHE A 13 -8.38 2.80 9.56
C PHE A 13 -9.10 3.34 8.33
N ASN A 14 -10.34 2.88 8.11
CA ASN A 14 -11.22 3.48 7.09
C ASN A 14 -12.05 4.62 7.69
N GLU A 15 -12.27 4.59 9.02
CA GLU A 15 -13.06 5.56 9.75
C GLU A 15 -12.35 6.02 11.01
N LEU A 16 -12.48 7.30 11.32
CA LEU A 16 -12.00 7.91 12.57
C LEU A 16 -13.11 7.91 13.62
N THR A 17 -13.23 6.81 14.37
CA THR A 17 -14.11 6.79 15.55
C THR A 17 -13.41 7.35 16.78
N ASP A 18 -14.19 7.86 17.76
CA ASP A 18 -13.64 8.33 19.03
C ASP A 18 -12.86 7.25 19.76
N GLU A 19 -13.30 6.01 19.66
CA GLU A 19 -12.63 4.86 20.27
C GLU A 19 -11.22 4.66 19.69
N LYS A 20 -11.10 4.65 18.35
CA LYS A 20 -9.81 4.49 17.66
C LYS A 20 -8.86 5.64 17.96
N LEU A 21 -9.37 6.87 17.99
CA LEU A 21 -8.57 8.06 18.28
C LEU A 21 -8.11 8.09 19.74
N ARG A 22 -8.99 7.78 20.69
CA ARG A 22 -8.61 7.63 22.12
C ARG A 22 -7.58 6.53 22.29
N TYR A 23 -7.79 5.37 21.68
CA TYR A 23 -6.82 4.26 21.72
C TYR A 23 -5.45 4.70 21.21
N ALA A 24 -5.38 5.33 20.04
CA ALA A 24 -4.14 5.83 19.46
C ALA A 24 -3.42 6.82 20.40
N ALA A 25 -4.17 7.78 20.96
CA ALA A 25 -3.62 8.74 21.92
C ALA A 25 -3.11 8.06 23.20
N GLN A 26 -3.84 7.08 23.73
CA GLN A 26 -3.46 6.35 24.96
C GLN A 26 -2.19 5.50 24.80
N ILE A 27 -1.98 4.90 23.64
CA ILE A 27 -0.74 4.14 23.36
C ILE A 27 0.45 5.04 23.00
N GLY A 28 0.26 6.36 22.93
CA GLY A 28 1.33 7.34 22.78
C GLY A 28 1.92 7.40 21.37
N VAL A 29 1.17 7.03 20.33
CA VAL A 29 1.63 7.22 18.94
C VAL A 29 1.52 8.68 18.51
N ALA A 30 2.36 9.09 17.55
CA ALA A 30 2.37 10.46 17.06
C ALA A 30 1.22 10.74 16.08
N GLY A 31 0.77 9.73 15.33
CA GLY A 31 -0.17 9.97 14.26
C GLY A 31 -1.03 8.78 13.87
N ILE A 32 -1.86 9.10 12.90
CA ILE A 32 -2.84 8.18 12.28
C ILE A 32 -2.52 8.04 10.80
N GLN A 33 -2.67 6.85 10.28
CA GLN A 33 -2.79 6.56 8.85
C GLN A 33 -4.21 6.07 8.54
N LEU A 34 -4.84 6.65 7.53
CA LEU A 34 -6.09 6.16 6.99
C LEU A 34 -5.86 5.34 5.72
N ASN A 35 -6.74 4.38 5.45
CA ASN A 35 -6.78 3.66 4.19
C ASN A 35 -8.17 3.79 3.59
N THR A 36 -8.24 4.40 2.41
CA THR A 36 -9.50 4.62 1.68
C THR A 36 -10.60 5.09 2.64
N PRO A 37 -10.47 6.29 3.24
CA PRO A 37 -11.41 6.77 4.25
C PRO A 37 -12.83 6.85 3.70
N VAL A 38 -13.80 6.51 4.56
CA VAL A 38 -15.23 6.62 4.25
C VAL A 38 -15.64 8.08 4.39
N ILE A 39 -15.46 8.83 3.32
CA ILE A 39 -15.89 10.23 3.18
C ILE A 39 -16.61 10.43 1.85
N PRO A 40 -17.43 11.48 1.68
CA PRO A 40 -18.12 11.77 0.44
C PRO A 40 -17.15 11.95 -0.75
N GLY A 41 -17.61 11.57 -1.94
CA GLY A 41 -16.89 11.74 -3.20
C GLY A 41 -17.10 10.55 -4.13
N GLU A 42 -17.56 10.82 -5.36
CA GLU A 42 -17.73 9.78 -6.39
C GLU A 42 -16.56 9.72 -7.37
N THR A 43 -15.86 10.86 -7.55
CA THR A 43 -14.75 10.98 -8.50
C THR A 43 -13.47 11.52 -7.86
N HIS A 44 -13.60 12.30 -6.81
CA HIS A 44 -12.50 12.90 -6.03
C HIS A 44 -13.00 13.27 -4.64
N TRP A 45 -12.07 13.58 -3.74
CA TRP A 45 -12.37 14.06 -2.39
C TRP A 45 -12.31 15.58 -2.31
N GLU A 46 -13.29 16.16 -1.63
CA GLU A 46 -13.35 17.59 -1.40
C GLU A 46 -12.42 18.04 -0.26
N GLU A 47 -11.86 19.25 -0.38
CA GLU A 47 -10.96 19.83 0.63
C GLU A 47 -11.60 19.89 2.02
N ARG A 48 -12.91 20.23 2.08
CA ARG A 48 -13.64 20.32 3.35
C ARG A 48 -13.63 18.99 4.10
N ASP A 49 -13.94 17.90 3.42
CA ASP A 49 -14.06 16.58 4.04
C ASP A 49 -12.69 16.07 4.49
N LEU A 50 -11.64 16.32 3.70
CA LEU A 50 -10.26 16.04 4.07
C LEU A 50 -9.79 16.88 5.27
N SER A 51 -10.14 18.17 5.30
CA SER A 51 -9.82 19.08 6.41
C SER A 51 -10.51 18.65 7.71
N ASP A 52 -11.71 18.10 7.61
CA ASP A 52 -12.44 17.60 8.78
C ASP A 52 -11.77 16.35 9.37
N LEU A 53 -11.18 15.47 8.55
CA LEU A 53 -10.33 14.36 9.04
C LEU A 53 -9.11 14.88 9.82
N VAL A 54 -8.43 15.90 9.30
CA VAL A 54 -7.28 16.53 9.97
C VAL A 54 -7.68 17.15 11.30
N LYS A 55 -8.77 17.92 11.32
CA LYS A 55 -9.30 18.54 12.56
C LYS A 55 -9.66 17.46 13.59
N ARG A 56 -10.26 16.36 13.13
CA ARG A 56 -10.65 15.24 14.00
C ARG A 56 -9.44 14.62 14.69
N CYS A 57 -8.36 14.35 13.96
CA CYS A 57 -7.11 13.85 14.56
C CYS A 57 -6.54 14.84 15.58
N ARG A 58 -6.49 16.13 15.24
CA ARG A 58 -5.96 17.21 16.12
C ARG A 58 -6.70 17.33 17.44
N GLN A 59 -8.01 17.07 17.48
CA GLN A 59 -8.81 17.08 18.72
C GLN A 59 -8.29 16.08 19.77
N TYR A 60 -7.59 15.03 19.34
CA TYR A 60 -6.98 14.00 20.20
C TYR A 60 -5.47 14.14 20.34
N GLY A 61 -4.90 15.27 19.90
CA GLY A 61 -3.44 15.49 19.91
C GLY A 61 -2.67 14.66 18.90
N LEU A 62 -3.35 14.13 17.87
CA LEU A 62 -2.79 13.26 16.83
C LEU A 62 -2.62 14.02 15.51
N VAL A 63 -1.69 13.56 14.68
CA VAL A 63 -1.47 14.05 13.32
C VAL A 63 -2.03 13.05 12.32
N LEU A 64 -2.75 13.49 11.27
CA LEU A 64 -3.03 12.66 10.11
C LEU A 64 -1.78 12.62 9.22
N GLU A 65 -1.00 11.55 9.31
CA GLU A 65 0.30 11.42 8.65
C GLU A 65 0.18 11.07 7.17
N ALA A 66 -0.77 10.22 6.83
CA ALA A 66 -1.01 9.77 5.46
C ALA A 66 -2.44 9.29 5.25
N ILE A 67 -2.90 9.40 4.03
CA ILE A 67 -4.00 8.59 3.51
C ILE A 67 -3.40 7.61 2.51
N GLU A 68 -3.71 6.33 2.68
CA GLU A 68 -3.37 5.28 1.73
C GLU A 68 -4.59 4.96 0.88
N ASN A 69 -4.39 4.97 -0.42
CA ASN A 69 -5.37 4.69 -1.47
C ASN A 69 -6.58 5.65 -1.50
N VAL A 70 -6.83 6.15 -2.67
CA VAL A 70 -8.16 6.61 -3.08
C VAL A 70 -9.01 5.40 -3.47
N PRO A 71 -10.34 5.52 -3.51
CA PRO A 71 -11.19 4.48 -4.10
C PRO A 71 -10.72 4.08 -5.50
N VAL A 72 -10.70 2.79 -5.78
CA VAL A 72 -10.16 2.26 -7.06
C VAL A 72 -10.89 2.88 -8.27
N HIS A 73 -12.19 3.13 -8.15
CA HIS A 73 -12.98 3.73 -9.22
C HIS A 73 -12.58 5.19 -9.55
N PHE A 74 -11.78 5.87 -8.73
CA PHE A 74 -11.25 7.20 -9.04
C PHE A 74 -10.17 7.17 -10.13
N TYR A 75 -9.49 6.03 -10.37
CA TYR A 75 -8.37 5.98 -11.31
C TYR A 75 -8.18 4.62 -12.03
N HIS A 76 -9.15 3.70 -11.95
CA HIS A 76 -9.04 2.38 -12.60
C HIS A 76 -8.88 2.47 -14.13
N LYS A 77 -9.54 3.45 -14.77
CA LYS A 77 -9.41 3.65 -16.22
C LYS A 77 -7.97 4.04 -16.58
N ALA A 78 -7.31 4.82 -15.73
CA ALA A 78 -5.90 5.15 -15.91
C ALA A 78 -5.01 3.91 -15.76
N MET A 79 -5.29 3.05 -14.77
CA MET A 79 -4.55 1.79 -14.58
C MET A 79 -4.73 0.80 -15.74
N LEU A 80 -5.93 0.74 -16.30
CA LEU A 80 -6.27 -0.21 -17.37
C LEU A 80 -6.10 0.37 -18.79
N GLY A 81 -5.77 1.66 -18.94
CA GLY A 81 -5.65 2.32 -20.24
C GLY A 81 -6.97 2.51 -20.97
N LEU A 82 -8.09 2.59 -20.26
CA LEU A 82 -9.43 2.67 -20.83
C LEU A 82 -9.81 4.11 -21.27
N ALA A 83 -10.85 4.21 -22.11
CA ALA A 83 -11.45 5.48 -22.48
C ALA A 83 -11.95 6.24 -21.23
N GLY A 84 -11.74 7.57 -21.18
CA GLY A 84 -12.07 8.41 -20.02
C GLY A 84 -10.97 8.42 -18.94
N ARG A 85 -9.80 7.82 -19.19
CA ARG A 85 -8.65 7.86 -18.25
C ARG A 85 -8.18 9.28 -17.96
N ASP A 86 -8.24 10.18 -18.93
CA ASP A 86 -7.76 11.55 -18.79
C ASP A 86 -8.64 12.36 -17.84
N GLU A 87 -9.94 12.15 -17.88
CA GLU A 87 -10.90 12.72 -16.94
C GLU A 87 -10.63 12.20 -15.52
N GLN A 88 -10.42 10.89 -15.34
CA GLN A 88 -10.05 10.33 -14.04
C GLN A 88 -8.72 10.86 -13.51
N ILE A 89 -7.75 11.07 -14.38
CA ILE A 89 -6.47 11.67 -14.01
C ILE A 89 -6.68 13.11 -13.49
N GLU A 90 -7.56 13.90 -14.14
CA GLU A 90 -7.85 15.26 -13.64
C GLU A 90 -8.58 15.24 -12.28
N HIS A 91 -9.50 14.31 -12.06
CA HIS A 91 -10.12 14.09 -10.76
C HIS A 91 -9.09 13.68 -9.69
N TYR A 92 -8.14 12.83 -10.05
CA TYR A 92 -7.04 12.45 -9.16
C TYR A 92 -6.15 13.65 -8.80
N ARG A 93 -5.83 14.50 -9.78
CA ARG A 93 -5.11 15.76 -9.56
C ARG A 93 -5.88 16.71 -8.63
N THR A 94 -7.20 16.78 -8.77
CA THR A 94 -8.06 17.55 -7.87
C THR A 94 -7.96 17.02 -6.44
N THR A 95 -7.97 15.71 -6.25
CA THR A 95 -7.75 15.10 -4.92
C THR A 95 -6.40 15.49 -4.35
N LEU A 96 -5.32 15.46 -5.14
CA LEU A 96 -3.98 15.87 -4.67
C LEU A 96 -3.94 17.33 -4.23
N ARG A 97 -4.53 18.25 -5.02
CA ARG A 97 -4.62 19.67 -4.64
C ARG A 97 -5.41 19.86 -3.34
N ASN A 98 -6.53 19.14 -3.19
CA ASN A 98 -7.37 19.20 -2.01
C ASN A 98 -6.66 18.63 -0.77
N MET A 99 -5.90 17.54 -0.91
CA MET A 99 -5.06 17.00 0.16
C MET A 99 -3.99 18.00 0.61
N GLY A 100 -3.31 18.64 -0.34
CA GLY A 100 -2.32 19.67 -0.03
C GLY A 100 -2.91 20.85 0.74
N ARG A 101 -4.09 21.36 0.31
CA ARG A 101 -4.81 22.43 1.01
C ARG A 101 -5.30 22.02 2.38
N ALA A 102 -5.73 20.79 2.56
CA ALA A 102 -6.11 20.22 3.85
C ALA A 102 -4.89 19.97 4.79
N GLY A 103 -3.67 20.04 4.27
CA GLY A 103 -2.43 19.80 5.01
C GLY A 103 -2.14 18.31 5.25
N ILE A 104 -2.59 17.41 4.36
CA ILE A 104 -2.28 15.98 4.39
C ILE A 104 -1.03 15.73 3.54
N PRO A 105 0.10 15.33 4.15
CA PRO A 105 1.40 15.36 3.46
C PRO A 105 1.67 14.16 2.56
N ILE A 106 0.98 13.03 2.74
CA ILE A 106 1.30 11.79 2.01
C ILE A 106 0.03 11.12 1.50
N LEU A 107 0.03 10.78 0.20
CA LEU A 107 -0.92 9.87 -0.42
C LEU A 107 -0.19 8.58 -0.78
N GLY A 108 -0.49 7.50 -0.06
CA GLY A 108 -0.13 6.15 -0.46
C GLY A 108 -0.99 5.69 -1.63
N PHE A 109 -0.42 4.96 -2.56
CA PHE A 109 -1.17 4.40 -3.67
C PHE A 109 -0.59 3.08 -4.14
N HIS A 110 -1.43 2.22 -4.64
CA HIS A 110 -1.04 1.03 -5.39
C HIS A 110 -1.42 1.19 -6.87
N PHE A 111 -0.81 0.39 -7.75
CA PHE A 111 -1.17 0.37 -9.17
C PHE A 111 -1.68 -1.02 -9.54
N ILE A 112 -2.74 -1.44 -8.86
CA ILE A 112 -3.33 -2.78 -8.90
C ILE A 112 -4.84 -2.63 -9.19
N PRO A 113 -5.27 -2.62 -10.47
CA PRO A 113 -6.68 -2.37 -10.82
C PRO A 113 -7.64 -3.42 -10.26
N ASN A 114 -7.19 -4.65 -10.06
CA ASN A 114 -7.98 -5.74 -9.51
C ASN A 114 -7.75 -6.00 -8.00
N SER A 115 -7.22 -4.99 -7.30
CA SER A 115 -7.10 -4.95 -5.84
C SER A 115 -6.22 -6.06 -5.22
N VAL A 116 -6.27 -6.19 -3.90
CA VAL A 116 -5.53 -7.16 -3.09
C VAL A 116 -6.30 -8.48 -3.04
N TRP A 117 -5.62 -9.61 -3.29
CA TRP A 117 -6.24 -10.93 -3.25
C TRP A 117 -5.83 -11.72 -2.01
N ARG A 118 -6.81 -12.39 -1.38
CA ARG A 118 -6.63 -13.34 -0.28
C ARG A 118 -7.44 -14.60 -0.52
N THR A 119 -6.88 -15.75 -0.21
CA THR A 119 -7.55 -17.05 -0.34
C THR A 119 -8.21 -17.49 0.96
N GLU A 120 -7.76 -16.92 2.08
CA GLU A 120 -8.33 -17.20 3.40
C GLU A 120 -8.19 -15.94 4.27
N ARG A 121 -9.25 -15.60 5.05
CA ARG A 121 -9.27 -14.40 5.89
C ARG A 121 -8.80 -14.62 7.31
N LEU A 122 -9.02 -15.81 7.83
CA LEU A 122 -8.80 -16.18 9.23
C LEU A 122 -7.93 -17.44 9.34
N ALA A 123 -6.88 -17.51 8.52
CA ALA A 123 -5.86 -18.55 8.68
C ALA A 123 -5.20 -18.45 10.06
N PRO A 124 -4.85 -19.59 10.68
CA PRO A 124 -4.17 -19.58 11.98
C PRO A 124 -2.81 -18.89 11.89
N GLY A 125 -2.65 -17.82 12.65
CA GLY A 125 -1.40 -17.11 12.84
C GLY A 125 -0.76 -17.41 14.22
N ARG A 126 0.27 -16.64 14.54
CA ARG A 126 0.99 -16.78 15.80
C ARG A 126 0.06 -16.54 17.01
N GLY A 127 0.14 -17.42 18.01
CA GLY A 127 -0.66 -17.31 19.22
C GLY A 127 -2.17 -17.51 18.99
N GLY A 128 -2.57 -18.15 17.87
CA GLY A 128 -3.97 -18.37 17.54
C GLY A 128 -4.68 -17.16 16.92
N ALA A 129 -3.95 -16.07 16.65
CA ALA A 129 -4.53 -14.92 15.97
C ALA A 129 -4.97 -15.27 14.55
N GLY A 130 -6.14 -14.77 14.12
CA GLY A 130 -6.58 -14.90 12.74
C GLY A 130 -5.76 -13.98 11.82
N CYS A 131 -5.21 -14.54 10.75
CA CYS A 131 -4.42 -13.83 9.75
C CYS A 131 -5.01 -14.02 8.35
N THR A 132 -4.78 -13.06 7.47
CA THR A 132 -5.09 -13.26 6.04
C THR A 132 -4.02 -14.12 5.39
N LYS A 133 -4.43 -14.98 4.43
CA LYS A 133 -3.53 -15.87 3.68
C LYS A 133 -3.78 -15.72 2.19
N PHE A 134 -2.73 -15.83 1.41
CA PHE A 134 -2.79 -16.04 -0.03
C PHE A 134 -2.10 -17.35 -0.41
N ASP A 135 -2.76 -18.15 -1.25
CA ASP A 135 -2.27 -19.44 -1.74
C ASP A 135 -2.51 -19.52 -3.25
N MET A 136 -1.45 -19.46 -4.03
CA MET A 136 -1.55 -19.45 -5.49
C MET A 136 -2.19 -20.73 -6.03
N THR A 137 -2.00 -21.88 -5.37
CA THR A 137 -2.58 -23.15 -5.82
C THR A 137 -4.11 -23.13 -5.80
N VAL A 138 -4.70 -22.37 -4.88
CA VAL A 138 -6.16 -22.14 -4.81
C VAL A 138 -6.65 -21.33 -6.01
N ILE A 139 -5.84 -20.40 -6.51
CA ILE A 139 -6.15 -19.58 -7.68
C ILE A 139 -5.96 -20.40 -8.97
N GLU A 140 -4.85 -21.12 -9.09
CA GLU A 140 -4.53 -21.95 -10.25
C GLU A 140 -5.55 -23.08 -10.46
N ALA A 141 -6.19 -23.55 -9.41
CA ALA A 141 -7.29 -24.50 -9.51
C ALA A 141 -8.55 -23.95 -10.20
N ARG A 142 -8.63 -22.62 -10.40
CA ARG A 142 -9.71 -21.91 -11.09
C ARG A 142 -9.23 -21.50 -12.46
N SER A 143 -9.74 -22.18 -13.49
CA SER A 143 -9.23 -22.06 -14.86
C SER A 143 -9.95 -21.00 -15.70
N THR A 144 -11.10 -20.47 -15.21
CA THR A 144 -11.88 -19.51 -15.99
C THR A 144 -12.06 -18.16 -15.28
N PRO A 145 -12.24 -17.05 -16.05
CA PRO A 145 -12.53 -15.73 -15.48
C PRO A 145 -13.78 -15.71 -14.57
N GLU A 146 -14.80 -16.51 -14.88
CA GLU A 146 -16.01 -16.62 -14.08
C GLU A 146 -15.70 -17.19 -12.69
N GLN A 147 -14.91 -18.24 -12.62
CA GLN A 147 -14.47 -18.86 -11.36
C GLN A 147 -13.64 -17.87 -10.52
N TRP A 148 -12.84 -17.01 -11.15
CA TRP A 148 -12.13 -15.95 -10.46
C TRP A 148 -13.06 -14.85 -9.96
N ARG A 149 -14.07 -14.46 -10.74
CA ARG A 149 -15.11 -13.49 -10.32
C ARG A 149 -15.88 -13.96 -9.11
N GLU A 150 -16.28 -15.23 -9.08
CA GLU A 150 -16.95 -15.83 -7.92
C GLU A 150 -16.06 -15.84 -6.66
N PHE A 151 -14.76 -16.02 -6.84
CA PHE A 151 -13.81 -16.08 -5.73
C PHE A 151 -13.48 -14.69 -5.14
N LEU A 152 -13.35 -13.65 -5.97
CA LEU A 152 -12.93 -12.32 -5.54
C LEU A 152 -13.79 -11.71 -4.42
N PRO A 153 -15.14 -11.69 -4.50
CA PRO A 153 -15.97 -11.11 -3.45
C PRO A 153 -15.79 -11.81 -2.10
N THR A 154 -15.64 -13.13 -2.14
CA THR A 154 -15.50 -13.94 -0.92
C THR A 154 -14.12 -13.81 -0.30
N SER A 155 -13.08 -13.57 -1.11
CA SER A 155 -11.70 -13.44 -0.61
C SER A 155 -11.40 -12.07 -0.04
N LEU A 156 -11.89 -10.99 -0.66
CA LEU A 156 -11.48 -9.63 -0.34
C LEU A 156 -12.48 -8.85 0.54
N GLY A 157 -13.78 -9.19 0.46
CA GLY A 157 -14.83 -8.43 1.10
C GLY A 157 -14.96 -6.99 0.61
N ARG A 158 -14.37 -6.64 -0.51
CA ARG A 158 -14.54 -5.38 -1.20
C ARG A 158 -15.23 -5.61 -2.53
N GLN A 159 -16.52 -5.31 -2.59
CA GLN A 159 -17.30 -5.37 -3.83
C GLN A 159 -16.81 -4.37 -4.88
N GLU A 160 -16.04 -3.37 -4.47
CA GLU A 160 -15.55 -2.27 -5.30
C GLU A 160 -14.60 -2.70 -6.42
N ALA A 161 -13.90 -3.82 -6.27
CA ALA A 161 -13.01 -4.35 -7.32
C ALA A 161 -13.77 -5.13 -8.41
N MET A 162 -15.02 -5.48 -8.19
CA MET A 162 -15.81 -6.33 -9.08
C MET A 162 -16.22 -5.68 -10.40
N PRO A 163 -16.65 -4.39 -10.43
CA PRO A 163 -17.03 -3.74 -11.69
C PRO A 163 -15.88 -3.66 -12.69
N LEU A 164 -14.64 -3.63 -12.19
CA LEU A 164 -13.44 -3.46 -13.01
C LEU A 164 -13.06 -4.70 -13.79
N TYR A 165 -13.49 -5.88 -13.32
CA TYR A 165 -13.22 -7.17 -13.94
C TYR A 165 -14.14 -7.46 -15.13
N GLY A 166 -15.26 -6.76 -15.25
CA GLY A 166 -16.29 -6.99 -16.27
C GLY A 166 -16.16 -6.15 -17.53
N GLU A 167 -15.35 -5.11 -17.53
CA GLU A 167 -15.21 -4.20 -18.68
C GLU A 167 -14.21 -4.67 -19.75
N GLY A 168 -13.76 -5.91 -19.66
CA GLY A 168 -12.96 -6.53 -20.71
C GLY A 168 -12.28 -7.79 -20.20
N ASP A 169 -12.48 -8.90 -20.87
CA ASP A 169 -11.70 -10.12 -20.71
C ASP A 169 -10.25 -9.95 -21.20
N ALA A 170 -9.81 -8.69 -21.36
CA ALA A 170 -8.50 -8.34 -21.86
C ALA A 170 -7.43 -8.66 -20.82
N ILE A 171 -6.49 -9.47 -21.21
CA ILE A 171 -5.22 -9.62 -20.50
C ILE A 171 -4.47 -8.30 -20.60
N ILE A 172 -4.14 -7.70 -19.46
CA ILE A 172 -3.26 -6.54 -19.40
C ILE A 172 -1.84 -7.03 -19.24
N THR A 173 -1.04 -6.89 -20.29
CA THR A 173 0.36 -7.34 -20.29
C THR A 173 1.24 -6.47 -19.41
N THR A 174 2.44 -6.95 -19.14
CA THR A 174 3.46 -6.19 -18.38
C THR A 174 3.82 -4.89 -19.07
N GLU A 175 3.95 -4.88 -20.39
CA GLU A 175 4.26 -3.68 -21.19
C GLU A 175 3.12 -2.67 -21.11
N GLN A 176 1.88 -3.11 -21.32
CA GLN A 176 0.70 -2.24 -21.21
C GLN A 176 0.59 -1.64 -19.79
N MET A 177 0.85 -2.43 -18.75
CA MET A 177 0.81 -1.94 -17.37
C MET A 177 1.91 -0.88 -17.13
N TRP A 178 3.10 -1.06 -17.68
CA TRP A 178 4.17 -0.05 -17.61
C TRP A 178 3.83 1.22 -18.38
N ASP A 179 3.22 1.11 -19.57
CA ASP A 179 2.77 2.26 -20.36
C ASP A 179 1.69 3.05 -19.61
N ASN A 180 0.71 2.34 -19.04
CA ASN A 180 -0.36 2.94 -18.25
C ASN A 180 0.20 3.62 -16.99
N TYR A 181 1.13 2.96 -16.27
CA TYR A 181 1.78 3.55 -15.11
C TYR A 181 2.58 4.80 -15.48
N SER A 182 3.38 4.73 -16.54
CA SER A 182 4.18 5.87 -17.03
C SER A 182 3.28 7.04 -17.42
N TYR A 183 2.17 6.77 -18.11
CA TYR A 183 1.20 7.79 -18.48
C TYR A 183 0.58 8.47 -17.25
N PHE A 184 0.11 7.67 -16.31
CA PHE A 184 -0.50 8.15 -15.06
C PHE A 184 0.48 8.97 -14.23
N ILE A 185 1.66 8.40 -13.92
CA ILE A 185 2.59 9.03 -12.98
C ILE A 185 3.13 10.36 -13.52
N LYS A 186 3.44 10.45 -14.83
CA LYS A 186 3.87 11.69 -15.48
C LYS A 186 2.80 12.78 -15.43
N ALA A 187 1.54 12.38 -15.43
CA ALA A 187 0.43 13.32 -15.40
C ALA A 187 0.14 13.87 -14.00
N VAL A 188 0.23 13.02 -12.96
CA VAL A 188 -0.17 13.40 -11.59
C VAL A 188 0.96 13.96 -10.74
N LEU A 189 2.21 13.53 -10.99
CA LEU A 189 3.35 13.87 -10.15
C LEU A 189 3.68 15.37 -10.08
N PRO A 190 3.63 16.16 -11.19
CA PRO A 190 3.81 17.61 -11.12
C PRO A 190 2.80 18.30 -10.20
N VAL A 191 1.55 17.83 -10.20
CA VAL A 191 0.50 18.38 -9.32
C VAL A 191 0.73 17.99 -7.85
N ALA A 192 1.23 16.78 -7.60
CA ALA A 192 1.64 16.38 -6.27
C ALA A 192 2.77 17.27 -5.72
N GLU A 193 3.75 17.61 -6.56
CA GLU A 193 4.84 18.55 -6.23
C GLU A 193 4.31 19.94 -5.88
N GLU A 194 3.44 20.51 -6.73
CA GLU A 194 2.80 21.80 -6.49
C GLU A 194 1.99 21.83 -5.20
N ALA A 195 1.26 20.73 -4.92
CA ALA A 195 0.43 20.60 -3.74
C ALA A 195 1.23 20.29 -2.46
N GLY A 196 2.53 19.99 -2.56
CA GLY A 196 3.36 19.55 -1.45
C GLY A 196 2.98 18.16 -0.91
N VAL A 197 2.34 17.33 -1.72
CA VAL A 197 1.89 15.98 -1.36
C VAL A 197 2.88 14.95 -1.90
N LYS A 198 3.36 14.07 -1.04
CA LYS A 198 4.21 12.94 -1.42
C LYS A 198 3.35 11.76 -1.85
N MET A 199 3.63 11.21 -3.03
CA MET A 199 2.99 10.01 -3.55
C MET A 199 3.84 8.78 -3.21
N ALA A 200 3.33 7.93 -2.33
CA ALA A 200 4.03 6.76 -1.79
C ALA A 200 3.51 5.47 -2.44
N LEU A 201 4.32 4.87 -3.31
CA LEU A 201 3.97 3.66 -4.05
C LEU A 201 4.08 2.42 -3.16
N HIS A 202 2.97 1.69 -3.02
CA HIS A 202 2.89 0.41 -2.32
C HIS A 202 3.25 -0.77 -3.25
N PRO A 203 3.93 -1.81 -2.76
CA PRO A 203 4.15 -3.06 -3.51
C PRO A 203 2.85 -3.76 -3.92
N ASP A 204 2.94 -4.58 -4.96
CA ASP A 204 1.85 -5.50 -5.30
C ASP A 204 1.56 -6.46 -4.14
N ASP A 205 0.29 -6.72 -3.90
CA ASP A 205 -0.18 -7.62 -2.85
C ASP A 205 -1.29 -8.55 -3.40
N PRO A 206 -0.98 -9.82 -3.64
CA PRO A 206 0.32 -10.48 -3.51
C PRO A 206 1.31 -10.11 -4.65
N PRO A 207 2.63 -10.22 -4.42
CA PRO A 207 3.65 -9.87 -5.40
C PRO A 207 3.89 -11.02 -6.40
N VAL A 208 2.88 -11.34 -7.20
CA VAL A 208 2.92 -12.34 -8.27
C VAL A 208 3.02 -11.65 -9.63
N PRO A 209 3.59 -12.31 -10.67
CA PRO A 209 3.76 -11.67 -11.97
C PRO A 209 2.45 -11.28 -12.67
N MET A 210 1.41 -12.10 -12.47
CA MET A 210 0.09 -11.88 -13.06
C MET A 210 -0.98 -12.49 -12.16
N LEU A 211 -2.11 -11.82 -12.05
CA LEU A 211 -3.24 -12.29 -11.28
C LEU A 211 -4.54 -11.84 -11.94
N GLY A 212 -5.41 -12.81 -12.22
CA GLY A 212 -6.69 -12.53 -12.85
C GLY A 212 -6.58 -11.80 -14.19
N GLY A 213 -5.62 -12.17 -15.04
CA GLY A 213 -5.40 -11.53 -16.34
C GLY A 213 -4.71 -10.16 -16.31
N VAL A 214 -4.32 -9.66 -15.12
CA VAL A 214 -3.67 -8.37 -14.95
C VAL A 214 -2.23 -8.56 -14.50
N ALA A 215 -1.28 -8.02 -15.25
CA ALA A 215 0.13 -8.01 -14.88
C ALA A 215 0.36 -7.15 -13.64
N ARG A 216 1.27 -7.59 -12.77
CA ARG A 216 1.69 -6.91 -11.56
C ARG A 216 3.15 -6.54 -11.70
N ILE A 217 3.44 -5.23 -11.70
CA ILE A 217 4.75 -4.68 -12.08
C ILE A 217 5.60 -4.26 -10.88
N PHE A 218 5.02 -4.25 -9.68
CA PHE A 218 5.68 -3.90 -8.41
C PHE A 218 5.85 -5.09 -7.46
N GLY A 219 5.99 -6.29 -8.04
CA GLY A 219 6.27 -7.53 -7.33
C GLY A 219 7.77 -7.83 -7.14
N SER A 220 8.67 -6.88 -7.41
CA SER A 220 10.12 -7.04 -7.25
C SER A 220 10.84 -5.71 -7.05
N PRO A 221 12.04 -5.68 -6.42
CA PRO A 221 12.86 -4.46 -6.32
C PRO A 221 13.18 -3.82 -7.68
N ALA A 222 13.34 -4.64 -8.72
CA ALA A 222 13.60 -4.15 -10.07
C ALA A 222 12.45 -3.29 -10.62
N GLY A 223 11.19 -3.66 -10.35
CA GLY A 223 10.03 -2.86 -10.73
C GLY A 223 10.04 -1.47 -10.10
N PHE A 224 10.38 -1.38 -8.81
CA PHE A 224 10.49 -0.08 -8.13
C PHE A 224 11.63 0.77 -8.64
N LYS A 225 12.79 0.17 -8.96
CA LYS A 225 13.92 0.89 -9.56
C LYS A 225 13.53 1.46 -10.93
N ARG A 226 12.85 0.66 -11.78
CA ARG A 226 12.31 1.13 -13.06
C ARG A 226 11.31 2.28 -12.89
N ALA A 227 10.42 2.21 -11.89
CA ALA A 227 9.48 3.29 -11.61
C ALA A 227 10.19 4.57 -11.16
N TRP A 228 11.22 4.46 -10.33
CA TRP A 228 12.05 5.60 -9.92
C TRP A 228 12.77 6.24 -11.11
N GLU A 229 13.30 5.44 -12.04
CA GLU A 229 13.99 5.93 -13.25
C GLU A 229 13.10 6.76 -14.16
N LEU A 230 11.79 6.60 -14.11
CA LEU A 230 10.85 7.46 -14.85
C LEU A 230 10.83 8.91 -14.34
N ASN A 231 11.11 9.12 -13.05
CA ASN A 231 11.06 10.44 -12.39
C ASN A 231 12.10 10.55 -11.27
N PRO A 232 13.39 10.43 -11.57
CA PRO A 232 14.42 10.26 -10.54
C PRO A 232 14.64 11.50 -9.67
N THR A 233 14.30 12.68 -10.18
CA THR A 233 14.49 13.97 -9.51
C THR A 233 13.27 14.45 -8.73
N SER A 234 12.08 13.87 -8.97
CA SER A 234 10.87 14.30 -8.30
C SER A 234 10.95 14.13 -6.78
N PRO A 235 10.75 15.15 -5.97
CA PRO A 235 10.68 15.04 -4.51
C PRO A 235 9.39 14.37 -4.04
N ALA A 236 8.36 14.35 -4.89
CA ALA A 236 7.03 13.85 -4.56
C ALA A 236 6.85 12.34 -4.82
N TRP A 237 7.74 11.69 -5.59
CA TRP A 237 7.68 10.24 -5.78
C TRP A 237 8.54 9.51 -4.76
N GLY A 238 7.97 8.47 -4.14
CA GLY A 238 8.67 7.58 -3.22
C GLY A 238 7.86 6.34 -2.86
N LEU A 239 8.19 5.71 -1.75
CA LEU A 239 7.67 4.41 -1.36
C LEU A 239 6.82 4.48 -0.08
N ASP A 240 5.71 3.77 -0.12
CA ASP A 240 5.16 3.04 1.00
C ASP A 240 5.90 1.70 1.08
N LEU A 241 6.89 1.61 1.93
CA LEU A 241 7.70 0.40 2.05
C LEU A 241 6.99 -0.64 2.92
N CYS A 242 6.15 -1.48 2.32
CA CYS A 242 5.53 -2.60 3.01
C CYS A 242 6.54 -3.74 3.20
N LEU A 243 7.04 -3.91 4.42
CA LEU A 243 8.03 -4.95 4.74
C LEU A 243 7.48 -6.35 4.49
N GLY A 244 6.17 -6.55 4.74
CA GLY A 244 5.48 -7.80 4.46
C GLY A 244 5.51 -8.15 2.97
N CYS A 245 4.97 -7.26 2.12
CA CYS A 245 4.92 -7.50 0.67
C CYS A 245 6.33 -7.70 0.08
N CYS A 246 7.31 -6.88 0.50
CA CYS A 246 8.69 -7.07 0.06
C CYS A 246 9.28 -8.42 0.50
N SER A 247 8.89 -8.93 1.68
CA SER A 247 9.31 -10.25 2.17
C SER A 247 8.61 -11.41 1.45
N GLU A 248 7.41 -11.16 0.90
CA GLU A 248 6.65 -12.13 0.09
C GLU A 248 7.24 -12.30 -1.31
N MET A 249 7.96 -11.30 -1.84
CA MET A 249 8.63 -11.38 -3.14
C MET A 249 9.65 -12.52 -3.21
N PRO A 250 9.94 -13.10 -4.40
CA PRO A 250 11.06 -14.03 -4.57
C PRO A 250 12.35 -13.42 -4.04
N GLY A 251 13.05 -14.10 -3.11
CA GLY A 251 14.23 -13.57 -2.40
C GLY A 251 13.97 -13.24 -0.92
N GLY A 252 12.72 -13.07 -0.51
CA GLY A 252 12.35 -12.89 0.90
C GLY A 252 12.92 -11.61 1.51
N ALA A 253 13.42 -11.68 2.74
CA ALA A 253 13.96 -10.55 3.49
C ALA A 253 15.12 -9.81 2.81
N LYS A 254 15.79 -10.44 1.82
CA LYS A 254 16.82 -9.76 1.02
C LYS A 254 16.26 -8.58 0.23
N ASN A 255 15.02 -8.71 -0.26
CA ASN A 255 14.37 -7.62 -0.99
C ASN A 255 14.13 -6.41 -0.09
N VAL A 256 13.72 -6.63 1.17
CA VAL A 256 13.55 -5.53 2.14
C VAL A 256 14.86 -4.76 2.31
N ARG A 257 15.97 -5.48 2.49
CA ARG A 257 17.30 -4.87 2.62
C ARG A 257 17.67 -4.09 1.36
N GLU A 258 17.51 -4.69 0.18
CA GLU A 258 17.79 -4.07 -1.11
C GLU A 258 16.99 -2.77 -1.31
N MET A 259 15.69 -2.79 -0.95
CA MET A 259 14.84 -1.61 -1.04
C MET A 259 15.32 -0.50 -0.10
N ILE A 260 15.68 -0.84 1.15
CA ILE A 260 16.18 0.14 2.13
C ILE A 260 17.52 0.72 1.68
N GLU A 261 18.48 -0.13 1.27
CA GLU A 261 19.81 0.29 0.84
C GLU A 261 19.77 1.15 -0.43
N PHE A 262 18.85 0.88 -1.34
CA PHE A 262 18.72 1.66 -2.57
C PHE A 262 17.95 2.96 -2.40
N PHE A 263 16.78 2.92 -1.75
CA PHE A 263 15.87 4.07 -1.67
C PHE A 263 16.07 4.94 -0.43
N GLY A 264 16.60 4.38 0.67
CA GLY A 264 16.84 5.11 1.91
C GLY A 264 17.78 6.30 1.75
N PRO A 265 19.01 6.12 1.19
CA PRO A 265 19.94 7.23 0.98
C PRO A 265 19.42 8.32 0.03
N LYS A 266 18.43 7.99 -0.79
CA LYS A 266 17.78 8.93 -1.73
C LYS A 266 16.59 9.68 -1.08
N GLY A 267 16.24 9.39 0.18
CA GLY A 267 15.07 9.96 0.85
C GLY A 267 13.74 9.56 0.21
N LYS A 268 13.68 8.38 -0.42
CA LYS A 268 12.50 7.91 -1.16
C LYS A 268 11.63 6.92 -0.40
N ILE A 269 11.86 6.72 0.89
CA ILE A 269 10.96 5.96 1.75
C ILE A 269 10.16 6.97 2.56
N PHE A 270 8.87 7.11 2.27
CA PHE A 270 8.02 8.13 2.88
C PHE A 270 7.34 7.62 4.14
N TYR A 271 6.93 6.36 4.14
CA TYR A 271 6.50 5.62 5.33
C TYR A 271 6.70 4.12 5.16
N VAL A 272 6.53 3.39 6.25
CA VAL A 272 6.80 1.95 6.31
C VAL A 272 5.60 1.23 6.92
N HIS A 273 5.07 0.24 6.20
CA HIS A 273 4.18 -0.75 6.80
C HIS A 273 5.00 -1.80 7.51
N PHE A 274 5.00 -1.73 8.84
CA PHE A 274 5.71 -2.67 9.70
C PHE A 274 4.88 -3.94 9.90
N ARG A 275 4.95 -4.80 8.90
CA ARG A 275 4.25 -6.09 8.84
C ARG A 275 5.26 -7.20 8.61
N ASP A 276 5.06 -8.33 9.26
CA ASP A 276 5.83 -9.55 9.03
C ASP A 276 4.96 -10.63 8.41
N VAL A 277 5.58 -11.59 7.72
CA VAL A 277 4.89 -12.65 6.98
C VAL A 277 5.55 -13.98 7.26
N GLN A 278 4.74 -15.04 7.33
CA GLN A 278 5.23 -16.41 7.37
C GLN A 278 5.20 -17.00 5.97
N ARG A 279 6.39 -17.31 5.43
CA ARG A 279 6.51 -18.02 4.15
C ARG A 279 6.86 -19.48 4.41
N ARG A 280 6.04 -20.41 3.94
CA ARG A 280 6.44 -21.83 3.93
C ARG A 280 7.41 -22.08 2.77
N ARG A 281 8.41 -22.99 2.99
CA ARG A 281 9.38 -23.36 1.95
C ARG A 281 8.65 -23.82 0.70
N TRP A 282 8.88 -23.11 -0.38
CA TRP A 282 8.55 -23.46 -1.77
C TRP A 282 7.36 -24.38 -2.04
N THR A 283 6.21 -23.86 -1.96
CA THR A 283 5.11 -23.94 -2.91
C THR A 283 4.89 -22.50 -3.40
N PRO A 284 4.42 -22.25 -4.63
CA PRO A 284 4.20 -20.88 -5.07
C PRO A 284 3.31 -20.16 -4.05
N LEU A 285 3.87 -19.14 -3.44
CA LEU A 285 3.25 -18.13 -2.55
C LEU A 285 2.10 -18.58 -1.64
N THR A 286 2.40 -19.16 -0.51
CA THR A 286 1.51 -19.10 0.66
C THR A 286 2.02 -18.01 1.61
N ALA A 287 1.37 -16.87 1.65
CA ALA A 287 1.64 -15.82 2.61
C ALA A 287 0.73 -16.00 3.83
N VAL A 288 1.29 -16.31 4.98
CA VAL A 288 0.58 -16.31 6.26
C VAL A 288 1.23 -15.24 7.13
N GLY A 289 0.45 -14.26 7.57
CA GLY A 289 0.95 -13.25 8.50
C GLY A 289 1.27 -13.86 9.86
N ALA A 290 2.55 -13.96 10.20
CA ALA A 290 3.04 -14.17 11.55
C ALA A 290 4.49 -13.71 11.69
N LEU A 291 4.77 -13.02 12.76
CA LEU A 291 6.07 -12.45 13.12
C LEU A 291 7.14 -13.55 13.33
N ASP A 292 8.24 -13.51 12.58
CA ASP A 292 9.47 -14.20 12.99
C ASP A 292 10.30 -13.30 13.90
N ALA A 293 10.38 -13.67 15.17
CA ALA A 293 11.09 -12.91 16.20
C ALA A 293 12.61 -12.79 15.95
N ARG A 294 13.19 -13.60 15.06
CA ARG A 294 14.62 -13.59 14.76
C ARG A 294 15.07 -12.44 13.85
N ALA A 295 14.16 -11.87 13.06
CA ALA A 295 14.49 -10.71 12.21
C ALA A 295 14.61 -9.39 13.00
N ARG A 296 14.09 -9.33 14.23
CA ARG A 296 14.09 -8.10 15.05
C ARG A 296 15.46 -7.68 15.57
N CYS A 297 16.43 -8.61 15.71
CA CYS A 297 17.73 -8.30 16.27
C CYS A 297 18.74 -7.72 15.26
N ALA A 298 18.52 -7.88 13.96
CA ALA A 298 19.47 -7.45 12.95
C ALA A 298 19.34 -5.97 12.55
N HIS A 299 18.23 -5.30 12.83
CA HIS A 299 17.97 -3.93 12.40
C HIS A 299 18.15 -2.86 13.49
N ALA A 300 18.42 -3.28 14.74
CA ALA A 300 18.68 -2.37 15.87
C ALA A 300 20.17 -2.00 16.07
N ALA A 301 21.06 -2.48 15.23
CA ALA A 301 22.51 -2.34 15.43
C ALA A 301 23.11 -1.18 14.63
N HIS A 302 22.59 0.05 14.81
CA HIS A 302 23.39 1.26 14.65
C HIS A 302 23.00 2.27 15.74
N GLY A 303 23.66 2.12 16.87
CA GLY A 303 23.69 3.14 17.92
C GLY A 303 23.10 2.78 19.27
N ARG A 304 23.92 2.16 20.09
CA ARG A 304 23.94 1.96 21.53
C ARG A 304 23.58 0.56 22.03
N ARG A 305 24.54 0.02 22.77
CA ARG A 305 24.42 -1.26 23.49
C ARG A 305 23.27 -1.17 24.48
N SER A 306 22.32 -2.08 24.37
CA SER A 306 21.29 -2.37 25.35
C SER A 306 21.42 -3.83 25.81
N PRO A 307 21.07 -4.18 27.05
CA PRO A 307 21.49 -5.41 27.70
C PRO A 307 20.83 -6.65 27.10
N ARG A 308 21.53 -7.76 27.27
CA ARG A 308 21.26 -9.11 26.78
C ARG A 308 19.82 -9.56 27.06
N CYS A 309 19.07 -9.94 26.03
CA CYS A 309 17.94 -10.86 26.17
C CYS A 309 18.48 -12.30 26.20
N GLU A 310 18.52 -12.90 27.35
CA GLU A 310 18.70 -14.35 27.48
C GLU A 310 17.37 -15.02 27.09
N VAL A 311 17.41 -15.86 26.08
CA VAL A 311 16.35 -16.81 25.77
C VAL A 311 16.69 -18.10 26.48
N ARG A 312 15.90 -18.48 27.49
CA ARG A 312 15.89 -19.86 28.03
C ARG A 312 15.04 -20.72 27.09
N GLU A 313 15.53 -21.93 26.86
CA GLU A 313 14.96 -23.01 26.08
C GLU A 313 13.51 -23.35 26.40
#